data_471aba7b4c54754933d233d7b4f1ca0f
#
_entry.id   471aba7b4c54754933d233d7b4f1ca0f
#
_cell.length_a   1.000
_cell.length_b   1.000
_cell.length_c   1.000
_cell.angle_alpha   90.00
_cell.angle_beta   90.00
_cell.angle_gamma   90.00
#
_symmetry.space_group_name_H-M   'P 1'
#
loop_
_entity.id
_entity.type
_entity.pdbx_description
1 polymer ?
#
loop_
_entity_poly.entity_id
_entity_poly.type
_entity_poly.pdbx_seq_one_letter_code
_entity_poly.pdbx_strand_id
1 'polypeptide(L)'
;MLLSGFFVFSDDKNEPVSPDLSAADWKSLFDGKTMKGWKTTNFAGGGDASVKNGSIEIDMGLALSGVQYTNQPPRINYEITLEAMKRDGGDFFCGLTMPYKKEHCTFVCGGWGGGVVGLSSINGMDASENQTTEFKKFENNQWYRISLRVMDNRIQGWIDQKLFLDVDTTDVSVGMRIGEIEESAPLGVATWMTSSSLRDIRLRQVPAPDSK
;
A
#
# COMPACT_ATOMS: atom_id res chain seq x y z
N MET A 1 15.13 -14.82 -48.12
CA MET A 1 14.18 -15.61 -47.33
C MET A 1 14.13 -15.01 -45.93
N LEU A 2 13.17 -14.10 -45.70
CA LEU A 2 13.03 -13.37 -44.43
C LEU A 2 12.07 -14.14 -43.54
N LEU A 3 12.57 -14.67 -42.43
CA LEU A 3 11.72 -15.25 -41.39
C LEU A 3 11.17 -14.10 -40.52
N SER A 4 9.88 -13.80 -40.70
CA SER A 4 9.17 -12.94 -39.77
C SER A 4 8.81 -13.76 -38.55
N GLY A 5 9.47 -13.48 -37.43
CA GLY A 5 9.09 -14.02 -36.12
C GLY A 5 7.78 -13.39 -35.67
N PHE A 6 6.72 -14.18 -35.60
CA PHE A 6 5.48 -13.81 -34.91
C PHE A 6 5.77 -13.83 -33.40
N PHE A 7 5.78 -12.66 -32.76
CA PHE A 7 5.61 -12.58 -31.31
C PHE A 7 4.16 -12.94 -30.98
N VAL A 8 3.98 -14.12 -30.42
CA VAL A 8 2.71 -14.50 -29.80
C VAL A 8 2.65 -13.78 -28.46
N PHE A 9 1.86 -12.71 -28.39
CA PHE A 9 1.41 -12.20 -27.09
C PHE A 9 0.48 -13.28 -26.51
N SER A 10 0.91 -13.94 -25.44
CA SER A 10 0.00 -14.77 -24.65
C SER A 10 -1.00 -13.82 -23.97
N ASP A 11 -2.26 -13.90 -24.41
CA ASP A 11 -3.41 -13.33 -23.71
C ASP A 11 -3.53 -14.08 -22.38
N ASP A 12 -2.94 -13.54 -21.33
CA ASP A 12 -3.00 -14.11 -19.99
C ASP A 12 -4.38 -13.79 -19.40
N LYS A 13 -5.38 -14.61 -19.77
CA LYS A 13 -6.79 -14.45 -19.37
C LYS A 13 -7.05 -14.64 -17.88
N ASN A 14 -6.02 -14.66 -17.02
CA ASN A 14 -6.09 -14.96 -15.60
C ASN A 14 -5.41 -13.96 -14.67
N GLU A 15 -4.95 -12.80 -15.15
CA GLU A 15 -4.44 -11.80 -14.21
C GLU A 15 -5.57 -11.25 -13.33
N PRO A 16 -5.35 -11.17 -12.01
CA PRO A 16 -6.34 -10.59 -11.10
C PRO A 16 -6.64 -9.14 -11.47
N VAL A 17 -7.92 -8.83 -11.62
CA VAL A 17 -8.39 -7.48 -11.93
C VAL A 17 -8.30 -6.61 -10.68
N SER A 18 -7.79 -5.39 -10.84
CA SER A 18 -7.76 -4.38 -9.78
C SER A 18 -9.16 -4.09 -9.23
N PRO A 19 -9.27 -3.60 -7.98
CA PRO A 19 -10.56 -3.27 -7.38
C PRO A 19 -11.38 -2.32 -8.25
N ASP A 20 -12.68 -2.63 -8.43
CA ASP A 20 -13.61 -1.76 -9.12
C ASP A 20 -13.94 -0.55 -8.25
N LEU A 21 -13.40 0.62 -8.60
CA LEU A 21 -13.59 1.87 -7.86
C LEU A 21 -14.98 2.50 -8.07
N SER A 22 -15.77 2.01 -9.02
CA SER A 22 -17.14 2.48 -9.29
C SER A 22 -18.19 1.81 -8.39
N ALA A 23 -17.84 0.72 -7.70
CA ALA A 23 -18.75 0.01 -6.81
C ALA A 23 -19.26 0.92 -5.68
N ALA A 24 -20.56 0.78 -5.35
CA ALA A 24 -21.25 1.68 -4.43
C ALA A 24 -20.95 1.43 -2.94
N ASP A 25 -20.29 0.34 -2.60
CA ASP A 25 -20.02 -0.12 -1.23
C ASP A 25 -18.71 0.42 -0.63
N TRP A 26 -17.96 1.23 -1.36
CA TRP A 26 -16.78 1.91 -0.84
C TRP A 26 -17.13 2.92 0.25
N LYS A 27 -16.46 2.81 1.39
CA LYS A 27 -16.52 3.77 2.48
C LYS A 27 -15.31 4.68 2.42
N SER A 28 -15.54 5.99 2.35
CA SER A 28 -14.44 6.96 2.49
C SER A 28 -13.92 6.95 3.92
N LEU A 29 -12.60 6.83 4.07
CA LEU A 29 -11.89 6.95 5.35
C LEU A 29 -11.32 8.35 5.58
N PHE A 30 -11.35 9.20 4.56
CA PHE A 30 -10.87 10.58 4.62
C PHE A 30 -11.85 11.52 3.94
N ASP A 31 -12.24 12.58 4.63
CA ASP A 31 -13.28 13.53 4.17
C ASP A 31 -12.74 14.64 3.23
N GLY A 32 -11.42 14.66 2.98
CA GLY A 32 -10.75 15.68 2.19
C GLY A 32 -10.61 17.03 2.90
N LYS A 33 -10.99 17.15 4.17
CA LYS A 33 -11.08 18.45 4.87
C LYS A 33 -10.43 18.45 6.25
N THR A 34 -10.49 17.33 6.96
CA THR A 34 -10.05 17.26 8.36
C THR A 34 -9.25 15.99 8.63
N MET A 35 -8.48 15.98 9.71
CA MET A 35 -7.82 14.77 10.21
C MET A 35 -8.77 13.83 10.96
N LYS A 36 -10.10 14.01 10.87
CA LYS A 36 -11.06 13.14 11.54
C LYS A 36 -10.86 11.68 11.13
N GLY A 37 -10.66 10.82 12.13
CA GLY A 37 -10.35 9.40 11.92
C GLY A 37 -8.87 9.12 11.66
N TRP A 38 -8.01 10.14 11.62
CA TRP A 38 -6.57 10.03 11.45
C TRP A 38 -5.82 10.81 12.52
N LYS A 39 -4.61 10.39 12.82
CA LYS A 39 -3.66 11.13 13.66
C LYS A 39 -2.26 10.99 13.08
N THR A 40 -1.40 11.96 13.34
CA THR A 40 0.05 11.81 13.09
C THR A 40 0.57 10.63 13.89
N THR A 41 1.34 9.75 13.27
CA THR A 41 2.00 8.63 13.95
C THR A 41 3.17 9.17 14.77
N ASN A 42 3.33 8.69 16.00
CA ASN A 42 4.35 9.18 16.92
C ASN A 42 5.72 8.52 16.66
N PHE A 43 6.27 8.74 15.47
CA PHE A 43 7.63 8.30 15.14
C PHE A 43 8.67 9.25 15.74
N ALA A 44 9.82 8.71 16.18
CA ALA A 44 10.90 9.52 16.70
C ALA A 44 11.50 10.44 15.63
N GLY A 45 11.37 11.74 15.82
CA GLY A 45 11.80 12.74 14.83
C GLY A 45 10.99 12.77 13.55
N GLY A 46 9.77 12.23 13.58
CA GLY A 46 8.83 12.27 12.46
C GLY A 46 8.39 13.70 12.11
N GLY A 47 8.11 13.93 10.84
CA GLY A 47 7.53 15.19 10.36
C GLY A 47 6.04 15.28 10.70
N ASP A 48 5.51 16.49 10.66
CA ASP A 48 4.10 16.78 10.93
C ASP A 48 3.20 16.25 9.81
N ALA A 49 1.94 15.98 10.16
CA ALA A 49 0.90 15.70 9.21
C ALA A 49 -0.27 16.69 9.36
N SER A 50 -0.76 17.19 8.24
CA SER A 50 -1.86 18.17 8.21
C SER A 50 -2.71 18.01 6.95
N VAL A 51 -3.91 18.58 6.95
CA VAL A 51 -4.74 18.59 5.74
C VAL A 51 -4.55 19.90 4.98
N LYS A 52 -4.17 19.78 3.70
CA LYS A 52 -4.05 20.91 2.76
C LYS A 52 -4.58 20.50 1.39
N ASN A 53 -5.29 21.36 0.72
CA ASN A 53 -5.75 21.20 -0.66
C ASN A 53 -6.47 19.86 -0.94
N GLY A 54 -7.24 19.35 0.02
CA GLY A 54 -8.01 18.11 -0.14
C GLY A 54 -7.18 16.83 0.09
N SER A 55 -5.95 16.93 0.59
CA SER A 55 -5.07 15.81 0.90
C SER A 55 -4.49 15.89 2.31
N ILE A 56 -4.16 14.74 2.89
CA ILE A 56 -3.28 14.65 4.05
C ILE A 56 -1.86 14.81 3.54
N GLU A 57 -1.17 15.83 4.01
CA GLU A 57 0.23 16.05 3.71
C GLU A 57 1.07 15.59 4.88
N ILE A 58 2.06 14.73 4.60
CA ILE A 58 3.03 14.22 5.55
C ILE A 58 4.35 14.88 5.24
N ASP A 59 4.88 15.66 6.15
CA ASP A 59 6.17 16.31 5.99
C ASP A 59 7.31 15.32 6.29
N MET A 60 8.46 15.54 5.65
CA MET A 60 9.65 14.72 5.85
C MET A 60 10.17 14.88 7.28
N GLY A 61 10.45 13.76 7.94
CA GLY A 61 11.15 13.71 9.22
C GLY A 61 12.60 13.25 9.07
N LEU A 62 13.22 12.96 10.20
CA LEU A 62 14.60 12.43 10.24
C LEU A 62 14.69 10.99 9.70
N ALA A 63 13.65 10.21 9.91
CA ALA A 63 13.49 8.84 9.41
C ALA A 63 12.04 8.62 8.99
N LEU A 64 11.25 7.92 9.80
CA LEU A 64 9.83 7.69 9.56
C LEU A 64 9.00 8.94 9.84
N SER A 65 8.01 9.17 8.98
CA SER A 65 6.88 10.07 9.21
C SER A 65 5.62 9.35 8.79
N GLY A 66 4.43 9.75 9.29
CA GLY A 66 3.23 9.05 8.86
C GLY A 66 1.96 9.46 9.56
N VAL A 67 0.89 8.80 9.15
CA VAL A 67 -0.44 8.93 9.75
C VAL A 67 -1.02 7.55 10.04
N GLN A 68 -1.76 7.46 11.14
CA GLN A 68 -2.43 6.25 11.60
C GLN A 68 -3.95 6.47 11.65
N TYR A 69 -4.70 5.50 11.14
CA TYR A 69 -6.17 5.48 11.24
C TYR A 69 -6.57 5.10 12.68
N THR A 70 -7.50 5.86 13.26
CA THR A 70 -7.85 5.74 14.68
C THR A 70 -8.98 4.75 14.96
N ASN A 71 -9.68 4.28 13.93
CA ASN A 71 -10.72 3.27 14.07
C ASN A 71 -10.21 1.87 13.72
N GLN A 72 -11.01 0.85 14.00
CA GLN A 72 -10.65 -0.54 13.72
C GLN A 72 -11.07 -0.93 12.30
N PRO A 73 -10.11 -1.21 11.38
CA PRO A 73 -10.40 -1.76 10.07
C PRO A 73 -10.69 -3.27 10.15
N PRO A 74 -11.33 -3.86 9.12
CA PRO A 74 -11.42 -5.31 9.00
C PRO A 74 -10.03 -5.94 8.87
N ARG A 75 -9.91 -7.23 9.19
CA ARG A 75 -8.61 -7.92 9.22
C ARG A 75 -8.38 -8.85 8.05
N ILE A 76 -9.43 -9.28 7.36
CA ILE A 76 -9.46 -10.07 6.13
C ILE A 76 -10.70 -9.71 5.32
N ASN A 77 -10.76 -10.16 4.09
CA ASN A 77 -11.88 -10.01 3.15
C ASN A 77 -12.27 -8.52 2.98
N TYR A 78 -11.28 -7.73 2.62
CA TYR A 78 -11.49 -6.31 2.33
C TYR A 78 -10.58 -5.83 1.19
N GLU A 79 -10.96 -4.71 0.64
CA GLU A 79 -10.14 -3.93 -0.27
C GLU A 79 -9.93 -2.53 0.32
N ILE A 80 -8.73 -2.01 0.13
CA ILE A 80 -8.37 -0.64 0.45
C ILE A 80 -7.71 0.01 -0.74
N THR A 81 -8.04 1.26 -0.99
CA THR A 81 -7.41 2.07 -2.05
C THR A 81 -7.16 3.48 -1.57
N LEU A 82 -6.10 4.08 -2.08
CA LEU A 82 -5.79 5.49 -1.88
C LEU A 82 -5.00 6.04 -3.06
N GLU A 83 -4.97 7.35 -3.20
CA GLU A 83 -3.98 8.01 -4.03
C GLU A 83 -2.86 8.57 -3.15
N ALA A 84 -1.62 8.29 -3.53
CA ALA A 84 -0.42 8.80 -2.89
C ALA A 84 0.49 9.51 -3.90
N MET A 85 1.15 10.57 -3.46
CA MET A 85 2.08 11.35 -4.29
C MET A 85 3.37 11.60 -3.51
N LYS A 86 4.51 11.25 -4.10
CA LYS A 86 5.82 11.65 -3.59
C LYS A 86 6.04 13.13 -3.91
N ARG A 87 6.20 13.96 -2.87
CA ARG A 87 6.50 15.40 -3.06
C ARG A 87 8.01 15.64 -3.18
N ASP A 88 8.78 15.07 -2.25
CA ASP A 88 10.23 15.21 -2.19
C ASP A 88 10.82 14.04 -1.39
N GLY A 89 12.11 13.76 -1.60
CA GLY A 89 12.81 12.69 -0.90
C GLY A 89 13.22 11.53 -1.81
N GLY A 90 13.99 10.60 -1.26
CA GLY A 90 14.68 9.55 -2.02
C GLY A 90 14.24 8.12 -1.69
N ASP A 91 13.26 7.91 -0.81
CA ASP A 91 12.84 6.57 -0.38
C ASP A 91 11.31 6.43 -0.45
N PHE A 92 10.71 5.46 0.27
CA PHE A 92 9.29 5.19 0.14
C PHE A 92 8.43 6.37 0.59
N PHE A 93 7.46 6.68 -0.25
CA PHE A 93 6.48 7.74 -0.03
C PHE A 93 5.11 7.19 0.42
N CYS A 94 4.93 5.88 0.33
CA CYS A 94 3.73 5.18 0.79
C CYS A 94 4.10 3.77 1.26
N GLY A 95 4.30 3.62 2.56
CA GLY A 95 4.28 2.34 3.26
C GLY A 95 2.89 2.13 3.85
N LEU A 96 1.99 1.50 3.10
CA LEU A 96 0.62 1.23 3.54
C LEU A 96 0.60 0.03 4.47
N THR A 97 0.56 0.28 5.78
CA THR A 97 0.35 -0.75 6.80
C THR A 97 -1.10 -1.15 6.85
N MET A 98 -1.36 -2.43 6.84
CA MET A 98 -2.69 -3.04 6.79
C MET A 98 -2.82 -4.22 7.76
N PRO A 99 -4.01 -4.46 8.34
CA PRO A 99 -4.27 -5.67 9.11
C PRO A 99 -4.32 -6.92 8.23
N TYR A 100 -3.80 -8.02 8.75
CA TYR A 100 -3.95 -9.34 8.16
C TYR A 100 -4.08 -10.40 9.26
N LYS A 101 -5.23 -11.06 9.37
CA LYS A 101 -5.53 -12.03 10.44
C LYS A 101 -5.22 -11.45 11.82
N LYS A 102 -4.27 -12.01 12.56
CA LYS A 102 -3.82 -11.52 13.86
C LYS A 102 -2.69 -10.52 13.74
N GLU A 103 -2.04 -10.46 12.59
CA GLU A 103 -0.85 -9.67 12.29
C GLU A 103 -1.18 -8.40 11.50
N HIS A 104 -0.14 -7.68 11.11
CA HIS A 104 -0.18 -6.55 10.20
C HIS A 104 0.95 -6.72 9.18
N CYS A 105 0.88 -6.02 8.07
CA CYS A 105 1.93 -6.02 7.07
C CYS A 105 1.98 -4.65 6.37
N THR A 106 3.12 -4.27 5.84
CA THR A 106 3.27 -3.00 5.12
C THR A 106 3.53 -3.25 3.63
N PHE A 107 2.65 -2.71 2.78
CA PHE A 107 2.90 -2.63 1.34
C PHE A 107 3.73 -1.39 1.07
N VAL A 108 4.98 -1.59 0.69
CA VAL A 108 5.94 -0.52 0.45
C VAL A 108 5.90 -0.11 -1.02
N CYS A 109 5.81 1.19 -1.29
CA CYS A 109 5.91 1.80 -2.61
C CYS A 109 7.07 2.81 -2.64
N GLY A 110 8.13 2.46 -3.37
CA GLY A 110 9.31 3.31 -3.55
C GLY A 110 10.36 3.20 -2.45
N GLY A 111 10.50 2.03 -1.83
CA GLY A 111 11.51 1.82 -0.79
C GLY A 111 12.92 1.59 -1.32
N TRP A 112 13.87 1.48 -0.38
CA TRP A 112 15.28 1.17 -0.63
C TRP A 112 15.92 2.03 -1.74
N GLY A 113 15.83 3.33 -1.57
CA GLY A 113 16.36 4.29 -2.56
C GLY A 113 15.36 4.66 -3.65
N GLY A 114 14.07 4.47 -3.42
CA GLY A 114 12.99 5.04 -4.22
C GLY A 114 12.32 4.11 -5.22
N GLY A 115 12.76 2.84 -5.36
CA GLY A 115 12.28 1.97 -6.44
C GLY A 115 11.63 0.66 -6.02
N VAL A 116 11.86 0.15 -4.81
CA VAL A 116 11.34 -1.16 -4.38
C VAL A 116 9.84 -1.07 -4.09
N VAL A 117 9.11 -2.07 -4.57
CA VAL A 117 7.69 -2.33 -4.27
C VAL A 117 7.58 -3.74 -3.72
N GLY A 118 6.83 -3.94 -2.64
CA GLY A 118 6.61 -5.27 -2.07
C GLY A 118 6.04 -5.24 -0.66
N LEU A 119 5.83 -6.43 -0.09
CA LEU A 119 5.35 -6.60 1.29
C LEU A 119 6.51 -6.69 2.28
N SER A 120 6.46 -5.95 3.32
CA SER A 120 7.39 -5.99 4.44
C SER A 120 6.61 -6.30 5.74
N SER A 121 6.71 -7.57 6.27
CA SER A 121 7.61 -8.66 5.86
C SER A 121 6.84 -9.93 5.46
N ILE A 122 7.50 -10.76 4.64
CA ILE A 122 7.06 -12.13 4.37
C ILE A 122 8.16 -13.09 4.86
N ASN A 123 7.81 -14.06 5.69
CA ASN A 123 8.74 -14.98 6.34
C ASN A 123 9.89 -14.27 7.08
N GLY A 124 9.61 -13.09 7.66
CA GLY A 124 10.58 -12.25 8.35
C GLY A 124 11.55 -11.49 7.44
N MET A 125 11.40 -11.59 6.12
CA MET A 125 12.22 -10.87 5.14
C MET A 125 11.51 -9.61 4.63
N ASP A 126 12.26 -8.54 4.46
CA ASP A 126 11.75 -7.24 3.98
C ASP A 126 11.33 -7.27 2.51
N ALA A 127 10.63 -6.22 2.07
CA ALA A 127 10.17 -6.07 0.69
C ALA A 127 11.29 -6.11 -0.35
N SER A 128 12.53 -5.82 0.02
CA SER A 128 13.71 -5.89 -0.86
C SER A 128 14.33 -7.28 -0.97
N GLU A 129 13.89 -8.26 -0.17
CA GLU A 129 14.57 -9.55 0.01
C GLU A 129 13.65 -10.77 -0.11
N ASN A 130 12.34 -10.57 -0.26
CA ASN A 130 11.38 -11.67 -0.33
C ASN A 130 10.77 -11.80 -1.74
N GLN A 131 9.93 -12.81 -1.92
CA GLN A 131 9.33 -13.15 -3.23
C GLN A 131 8.39 -12.06 -3.80
N THR A 132 8.08 -11.02 -3.05
CA THR A 132 7.22 -9.92 -3.50
C THR A 132 8.01 -8.72 -4.03
N THR A 133 9.35 -8.83 -4.07
CA THR A 133 10.22 -7.74 -4.53
C THR A 133 9.97 -7.42 -5.99
N GLU A 134 9.46 -6.23 -6.24
CA GLU A 134 9.27 -5.66 -7.57
C GLU A 134 9.89 -4.26 -7.63
N PHE A 135 10.03 -3.73 -8.83
CA PHE A 135 10.63 -2.41 -9.05
C PHE A 135 9.74 -1.52 -9.91
N LYS A 136 9.57 -0.27 -9.45
CA LYS A 136 8.91 0.79 -10.20
C LYS A 136 9.59 2.12 -9.91
N LYS A 137 9.87 2.89 -10.97
CA LYS A 137 10.25 4.30 -10.85
C LYS A 137 9.03 5.14 -10.48
N PHE A 138 9.17 5.99 -9.48
CA PHE A 138 8.15 6.94 -9.06
C PHE A 138 8.66 8.36 -9.27
N GLU A 139 7.87 9.15 -9.99
CA GLU A 139 8.18 10.55 -10.22
C GLU A 139 7.63 11.44 -9.09
N ASN A 140 8.32 12.51 -8.77
CA ASN A 140 7.83 13.49 -7.81
C ASN A 140 6.63 14.25 -8.40
N ASN A 141 5.70 14.64 -7.54
CA ASN A 141 4.49 15.39 -7.87
C ASN A 141 3.54 14.67 -8.86
N GLN A 142 3.64 13.35 -8.95
CA GLN A 142 2.70 12.49 -9.65
C GLN A 142 1.86 11.69 -8.65
N TRP A 143 0.55 11.65 -8.86
CA TRP A 143 -0.37 10.80 -8.10
C TRP A 143 -0.33 9.39 -8.63
N TYR A 144 -0.28 8.43 -7.71
CA TYR A 144 -0.36 7.00 -7.98
C TYR A 144 -1.53 6.41 -7.21
N ARG A 145 -2.40 5.65 -7.88
CA ARG A 145 -3.46 4.88 -7.25
C ARG A 145 -2.87 3.59 -6.70
N ILE A 146 -2.90 3.43 -5.39
CA ILE A 146 -2.43 2.25 -4.68
C ILE A 146 -3.65 1.51 -4.17
N SER A 147 -3.76 0.21 -4.48
CA SER A 147 -4.88 -0.63 -4.07
C SER A 147 -4.39 -1.97 -3.56
N LEU A 148 -5.04 -2.47 -2.51
CA LEU A 148 -4.82 -3.80 -1.96
C LEU A 148 -6.15 -4.55 -1.86
N ARG A 149 -6.10 -5.85 -2.12
CA ARG A 149 -7.14 -6.84 -1.76
C ARG A 149 -6.53 -7.81 -0.77
N VAL A 150 -7.14 -7.92 0.40
CA VAL A 150 -6.67 -8.75 1.50
C VAL A 150 -7.71 -9.80 1.79
N MET A 151 -7.43 -11.03 1.36
CA MET A 151 -8.28 -12.19 1.57
C MET A 151 -7.71 -13.08 2.67
N ASP A 152 -8.43 -14.12 3.08
CA ASP A 152 -7.97 -15.04 4.14
C ASP A 152 -6.65 -15.74 3.79
N ASN A 153 -6.47 -16.11 2.52
CA ASN A 153 -5.29 -16.86 2.05
C ASN A 153 -4.52 -16.15 0.92
N ARG A 154 -4.81 -14.87 0.65
CA ARG A 154 -4.19 -14.17 -0.49
C ARG A 154 -4.12 -12.67 -0.24
N ILE A 155 -2.99 -12.06 -0.62
CA ILE A 155 -2.81 -10.62 -0.64
C ILE A 155 -2.41 -10.21 -2.06
N GLN A 156 -3.15 -9.25 -2.62
CA GLN A 156 -2.91 -8.71 -3.95
C GLN A 156 -2.76 -7.18 -3.88
N GLY A 157 -1.84 -6.63 -4.69
CA GLY A 157 -1.55 -5.21 -4.71
C GLY A 157 -1.37 -4.65 -6.11
N TRP A 158 -1.96 -3.50 -6.34
CA TRP A 158 -1.91 -2.78 -7.63
C TRP A 158 -1.41 -1.36 -7.44
N ILE A 159 -0.70 -0.88 -8.46
CA ILE A 159 -0.35 0.52 -8.62
C ILE A 159 -0.83 0.96 -10.01
N ASP A 160 -1.72 1.95 -10.08
CA ASP A 160 -2.34 2.42 -11.33
C ASP A 160 -2.96 1.28 -12.16
N GLN A 161 -3.72 0.38 -11.52
CA GLN A 161 -4.33 -0.81 -12.10
C GLN A 161 -3.37 -1.94 -12.51
N LYS A 162 -2.06 -1.71 -12.59
CA LYS A 162 -1.07 -2.76 -12.84
C LYS A 162 -0.87 -3.59 -11.56
N LEU A 163 -0.93 -4.90 -11.70
CA LEU A 163 -0.63 -5.85 -10.62
C LEU A 163 0.89 -5.79 -10.31
N PHE A 164 1.24 -5.61 -9.06
CA PHE A 164 2.61 -5.63 -8.56
C PHE A 164 2.86 -6.77 -7.57
N LEU A 165 1.79 -7.28 -6.98
CA LEU A 165 1.92 -8.29 -5.96
C LEU A 165 0.69 -9.20 -6.00
N ASP A 166 0.96 -10.52 -5.97
CA ASP A 166 -0.06 -11.55 -5.86
C ASP A 166 0.52 -12.73 -5.05
N VAL A 167 0.22 -12.77 -3.77
CA VAL A 167 0.82 -13.72 -2.83
C VAL A 167 -0.25 -14.65 -2.26
N ASP A 168 -0.07 -15.96 -2.49
CA ASP A 168 -0.73 -16.98 -1.70
C ASP A 168 -0.08 -17.01 -0.31
N THR A 169 -0.89 -16.81 0.72
CA THR A 169 -0.42 -16.71 2.10
C THR A 169 -0.64 -17.97 2.91
N THR A 170 -0.97 -19.10 2.26
CA THR A 170 -1.26 -20.37 2.91
C THR A 170 -0.03 -20.90 3.66
N ASP A 171 1.12 -20.86 3.03
CA ASP A 171 2.38 -21.44 3.54
C ASP A 171 3.45 -20.41 3.88
N VAL A 172 3.07 -19.14 4.07
CA VAL A 172 4.01 -18.08 4.42
C VAL A 172 3.58 -17.34 5.69
N SER A 173 4.55 -16.88 6.46
CA SER A 173 4.32 -15.99 7.58
C SER A 173 4.24 -14.55 7.08
N VAL A 174 3.11 -13.91 7.35
CA VAL A 174 2.91 -12.48 7.07
C VAL A 174 3.08 -11.71 8.37
N GLY A 175 3.89 -10.67 8.37
CA GLY A 175 4.15 -9.86 9.56
C GLY A 175 4.64 -8.46 9.21
N MET A 176 5.06 -7.71 10.21
CA MET A 176 5.71 -6.42 10.03
C MET A 176 7.22 -6.52 10.22
N ARG A 177 7.96 -5.61 9.62
CA ARG A 177 9.34 -5.35 10.00
C ARG A 177 9.35 -4.88 11.47
N ILE A 178 10.23 -5.48 12.27
CA ILE A 178 10.42 -5.10 13.67
C ILE A 178 10.97 -3.67 13.74
N GLY A 179 10.39 -2.84 14.58
CA GLY A 179 10.84 -1.47 14.85
C GLY A 179 9.72 -0.44 14.78
N GLU A 180 10.08 0.82 14.67
CA GLU A 180 9.14 1.94 14.76
C GLU A 180 7.99 1.90 13.75
N ILE A 181 8.16 1.22 12.59
CA ILE A 181 7.09 1.07 11.61
C ILE A 181 5.84 0.40 12.18
N GLU A 182 5.97 -0.37 13.27
CA GLU A 182 4.87 -1.03 13.96
C GLU A 182 3.85 -0.03 14.54
N GLU A 183 4.28 1.21 14.83
CA GLU A 183 3.41 2.31 15.25
C GLU A 183 2.38 2.71 14.16
N SER A 184 2.56 2.28 12.91
CA SER A 184 1.57 2.46 11.85
C SER A 184 0.35 1.55 11.98
N ALA A 185 0.40 0.51 12.82
CA ALA A 185 -0.70 -0.44 13.00
C ALA A 185 -1.87 0.21 13.76
N PRO A 186 -3.14 -0.22 13.53
CA PRO A 186 -3.54 -1.33 12.66
C PRO A 186 -3.62 -0.97 11.17
N LEU A 187 -3.84 0.31 10.83
CA LEU A 187 -3.89 0.84 9.47
C LEU A 187 -3.21 2.20 9.47
N GLY A 188 -2.25 2.40 8.61
CA GLY A 188 -1.54 3.66 8.52
C GLY A 188 -0.76 3.79 7.24
N VAL A 189 -0.26 4.99 6.97
CA VAL A 189 0.67 5.25 5.88
C VAL A 189 1.90 5.92 6.45
N ALA A 190 3.05 5.32 6.22
CA ALA A 190 4.35 5.86 6.59
C ALA A 190 5.17 6.24 5.35
N THR A 191 6.14 7.12 5.56
CA THR A 191 7.18 7.51 4.61
C THR A 191 8.54 7.36 5.27
N TRP A 192 9.60 7.23 4.49
CA TRP A 192 10.98 7.23 4.98
C TRP A 192 11.79 8.34 4.30
N MET A 193 12.25 9.32 5.09
CA MET A 193 13.02 10.47 4.59
C MET A 193 12.41 11.05 3.30
N THR A 194 11.08 11.10 3.27
CA THR A 194 10.30 11.47 2.09
C THR A 194 9.02 12.17 2.53
N SER A 195 8.67 13.26 1.89
CA SER A 195 7.38 13.92 2.08
C SER A 195 6.36 13.41 1.08
N SER A 196 5.12 13.22 1.52
CA SER A 196 4.06 12.72 0.64
C SER A 196 2.72 13.42 0.86
N SER A 197 1.82 13.23 -0.10
CA SER A 197 0.43 13.65 0.00
C SER A 197 -0.47 12.44 -0.25
N LEU A 198 -1.56 12.33 0.53
CA LEU A 198 -2.52 11.23 0.46
C LEU A 198 -3.93 11.79 0.26
N ARG A 199 -4.71 11.17 -0.60
CA ARG A 199 -6.13 11.51 -0.79
C ARG A 199 -6.95 10.31 -1.23
N ASP A 200 -8.25 10.47 -1.28
CA ASP A 200 -9.20 9.49 -1.79
C ASP A 200 -9.00 8.10 -1.15
N ILE A 201 -8.86 8.08 0.18
CA ILE A 201 -8.64 6.87 0.97
C ILE A 201 -9.98 6.20 1.20
N ARG A 202 -10.16 4.98 0.67
CA ARG A 202 -11.41 4.23 0.73
C ARG A 202 -11.14 2.78 1.12
N LEU A 203 -12.13 2.19 1.79
CA LEU A 203 -12.11 0.78 2.17
C LEU A 203 -13.50 0.17 1.94
N ARG A 204 -13.54 -1.09 1.51
CA ARG A 204 -14.78 -1.89 1.49
C ARG A 204 -14.52 -3.31 1.98
N GLN A 205 -15.55 -3.94 2.51
CA GLN A 205 -15.53 -5.39 2.71
C GLN A 205 -15.91 -6.10 1.42
N VAL A 206 -15.29 -7.23 1.16
CA VAL A 206 -15.61 -8.09 0.03
C VAL A 206 -16.04 -9.47 0.54
N PRO A 207 -16.89 -10.19 -0.18
CA PRO A 207 -17.26 -11.56 0.19
C PRO A 207 -16.03 -12.45 0.32
N ALA A 208 -16.07 -13.42 1.23
CA ALA A 208 -15.12 -14.50 1.20
C ALA A 208 -15.21 -15.23 -0.15
N PRO A 209 -14.10 -15.76 -0.71
CA PRO A 209 -14.17 -16.60 -1.88
C PRO A 209 -15.08 -17.80 -1.58
N ASP A 210 -15.92 -18.16 -2.54
CA ASP A 210 -16.74 -19.38 -2.42
C ASP A 210 -15.81 -20.56 -2.12
N SER A 211 -16.06 -21.26 -1.02
CA SER A 211 -15.37 -22.49 -0.69
C SER A 211 -15.76 -23.54 -1.74
N LYS A 212 -14.84 -23.79 -2.67
CA LYS A 212 -14.98 -24.90 -3.63
C LYS A 212 -14.72 -26.23 -2.96
#